data_506a56b1c38d99cffe4d68b93c609c37
#
_entry.id   506a56b1c38d99cffe4d68b93c609c37
#
_cell.length_a   1.000
_cell.length_b   1.000
_cell.length_c   1.000
_cell.angle_alpha   90.00
_cell.angle_beta   90.00
_cell.angle_gamma   90.00
#
_symmetry.space_group_name_H-M   'P 1'
#
loop_
_entity.id
_entity.type
_entity.pdbx_description
1 polymer ?
#
loop_
_entity_poly.entity_id
_entity_poly.type
_entity_poly.pdbx_seq_one_letter_code
_entity_poly.pdbx_strand_id
1 'polypeptide(L)'
;KWVDQGHEVLIITGRPFNSYKPSRQWLDEHHLERIPLYCVDKYGRETFNQEYNYNLTLKQLYNMTFDFAIEDSPSAFEHVLHFKDCTIANLDRPWNKQATLPNNQFVRCASWNEIDQLFQSINK
;
A
#
# COMPACT_ATOMS: atom_id res chain seq x y z
N LYS A 1 -3.04 0.41 -15.91
CA LYS A 1 -2.21 1.42 -16.59
C LYS A 1 -0.75 1.30 -16.19
N TRP A 2 -0.44 1.38 -14.88
CA TRP A 2 0.95 1.34 -14.42
C TRP A 2 1.63 0.00 -14.71
N VAL A 3 0.90 -1.11 -14.53
CA VAL A 3 1.42 -2.44 -14.86
C VAL A 3 1.77 -2.53 -16.34
N ASP A 4 0.91 -1.99 -17.20
CA ASP A 4 1.15 -1.97 -18.64
C ASP A 4 2.33 -1.07 -19.04
N GLN A 5 2.68 -0.11 -18.18
CA GLN A 5 3.85 0.74 -18.36
C GLN A 5 5.15 0.11 -17.84
N GLY A 6 5.08 -1.13 -17.35
CA GLY A 6 6.25 -1.87 -16.89
C GLY A 6 6.57 -1.71 -15.41
N HIS A 7 5.69 -1.10 -14.62
CA HIS A 7 5.89 -0.95 -13.19
C HIS A 7 5.46 -2.20 -12.43
N GLU A 8 6.19 -2.52 -11.37
CA GLU A 8 5.82 -3.57 -10.43
C GLU A 8 4.87 -2.97 -9.40
N VAL A 9 3.64 -3.45 -9.36
CA VAL A 9 2.57 -2.93 -8.50
C VAL A 9 2.13 -4.01 -7.54
N LEU A 10 2.07 -3.68 -6.26
CA LEU A 10 1.61 -4.59 -5.19
C LEU A 10 0.49 -3.94 -4.40
N ILE A 11 -0.41 -4.77 -3.87
CA ILE A 11 -1.39 -4.33 -2.88
C ILE A 11 -1.04 -5.01 -1.55
N ILE A 12 -0.93 -4.20 -0.50
CA ILE A 12 -0.57 -4.67 0.84
C ILE A 12 -1.68 -4.25 1.81
N THR A 13 -2.23 -5.20 2.54
CA THR A 13 -3.33 -4.95 3.47
C THR A 13 -2.98 -5.42 4.87
N GLY A 14 -3.47 -4.68 5.89
CA GLY A 14 -3.38 -5.10 7.28
C GLY A 14 -4.50 -6.02 7.73
N ARG A 15 -5.38 -6.44 6.83
CA ARG A 15 -6.45 -7.38 7.17
C ARG A 15 -5.90 -8.73 7.60
N PRO A 16 -6.60 -9.47 8.48
CA PRO A 16 -6.19 -10.81 8.86
C PRO A 16 -6.08 -11.75 7.67
N PHE A 17 -5.22 -12.75 7.78
CA PHE A 17 -5.02 -13.75 6.75
C PHE A 17 -6.34 -14.41 6.31
N ASN A 18 -7.25 -14.65 7.22
CA ASN A 18 -8.54 -15.29 6.90
C ASN A 18 -9.42 -14.42 5.98
N SER A 19 -9.07 -13.16 5.79
CA SER A 19 -9.73 -12.26 4.84
C SER A 19 -9.09 -12.30 3.44
N TYR A 20 -8.04 -13.10 3.24
CA TYR A 20 -7.31 -13.12 1.97
C TYR A 20 -8.19 -13.55 0.80
N LYS A 21 -8.87 -14.70 0.93
CA LYS A 21 -9.69 -15.23 -0.16
C LYS A 21 -10.80 -14.26 -0.60
N PRO A 22 -11.61 -13.70 0.31
CA PRO A 22 -12.60 -12.71 -0.10
C PRO A 22 -11.98 -11.46 -0.72
N SER A 23 -10.85 -10.99 -0.19
CA SER A 23 -10.17 -9.82 -0.71
C SER A 23 -9.60 -10.09 -2.10
N ARG A 24 -8.99 -11.25 -2.31
CA ARG A 24 -8.47 -11.65 -3.61
C ARG A 24 -9.59 -11.75 -4.65
N GLN A 25 -10.71 -12.34 -4.26
CA GLN A 25 -11.88 -12.46 -5.14
C GLN A 25 -12.42 -11.09 -5.55
N TRP A 26 -12.51 -10.17 -4.59
CA TRP A 26 -12.98 -8.82 -4.84
C TRP A 26 -12.08 -8.10 -5.87
N LEU A 27 -10.76 -8.24 -5.70
CA LEU A 27 -9.80 -7.65 -6.64
C LEU A 27 -9.93 -8.25 -8.04
N ASP A 28 -10.08 -9.57 -8.12
CA ASP A 28 -10.24 -10.26 -9.40
C ASP A 28 -11.51 -9.78 -10.14
N GLU A 29 -12.59 -9.58 -9.41
CA GLU A 29 -13.85 -9.06 -9.96
C GLU A 29 -13.73 -7.61 -10.44
N HIS A 30 -12.75 -6.87 -9.91
CA HIS A 30 -12.50 -5.46 -10.29
C HIS A 30 -11.33 -5.33 -11.29
N HIS A 31 -10.98 -6.40 -11.98
CA HIS A 31 -9.95 -6.44 -13.02
C HIS A 31 -8.54 -6.16 -12.49
N LEU A 32 -8.28 -6.55 -11.24
CA LEU A 32 -6.98 -6.39 -10.58
C LEU A 32 -6.30 -7.75 -10.33
N GLU A 33 -6.65 -8.75 -11.11
CA GLU A 33 -6.14 -10.13 -10.95
C GLU A 33 -4.64 -10.23 -11.17
N ARG A 34 -4.05 -9.29 -11.91
CA ARG A 34 -2.60 -9.28 -12.20
C ARG A 34 -1.77 -8.66 -11.08
N ILE A 35 -2.41 -8.07 -10.09
CA ILE A 35 -1.72 -7.36 -9.02
C ILE A 35 -1.64 -8.27 -7.79
N PRO A 36 -0.43 -8.60 -7.31
CA PRO A 36 -0.29 -9.41 -6.10
C PRO A 36 -0.89 -8.73 -4.87
N LEU A 37 -1.49 -9.52 -4.01
CA LEU A 37 -2.04 -9.08 -2.74
C LEU A 37 -1.28 -9.76 -1.60
N TYR A 38 -0.75 -8.95 -0.68
CA TYR A 38 -0.06 -9.43 0.52
C TYR A 38 -0.80 -8.99 1.77
N CYS A 39 -0.89 -9.89 2.75
CA CYS A 39 -1.41 -9.57 4.08
C CYS A 39 -0.23 -9.35 5.02
N VAL A 40 -0.28 -8.28 5.81
CA VAL A 40 0.76 -7.96 6.78
C VAL A 40 0.19 -8.12 8.17
N ASP A 41 0.90 -8.85 9.03
CA ASP A 41 0.54 -8.97 10.43
C ASP A 41 1.08 -7.78 11.21
N LYS A 42 0.22 -6.77 11.41
CA LYS A 42 0.57 -5.54 12.13
C LYS A 42 0.60 -5.73 13.65
N TYR A 43 0.05 -6.84 14.14
CA TYR A 43 -0.20 -7.02 15.57
C TYR A 43 0.59 -8.17 16.19
N GLY A 44 1.43 -8.86 15.42
CA GLY A 44 2.19 -10.01 15.90
C GLY A 44 1.31 -11.18 16.37
N ARG A 45 0.21 -11.43 15.66
CA ARG A 45 -0.75 -12.47 16.05
C ARG A 45 -0.16 -13.86 15.87
N GLU A 46 -0.37 -14.71 16.89
CA GLU A 46 0.11 -16.10 16.85
C GLU A 46 -0.54 -16.92 15.75
N THR A 47 -1.76 -16.55 15.35
CA THR A 47 -2.50 -17.23 14.30
C THR A 47 -2.02 -16.87 12.90
N PHE A 48 -1.05 -15.97 12.79
CA PHE A 48 -0.50 -15.58 11.50
C PHE A 48 0.25 -16.75 10.89
N ASN A 49 -0.19 -17.21 9.73
CA ASN A 49 0.38 -18.37 9.08
C ASN A 49 1.42 -17.96 8.05
N GLN A 50 2.69 -18.23 8.33
CA GLN A 50 3.81 -17.88 7.48
C GLN A 50 4.04 -18.89 6.34
N GLU A 51 3.28 -19.98 6.28
CA GLU A 51 3.39 -20.98 5.20
C GLU A 51 2.94 -20.43 3.85
N TYR A 52 2.18 -19.33 3.85
CA TYR A 52 1.67 -18.76 2.62
C TYR A 52 2.58 -17.63 2.12
N ASN A 53 2.93 -17.67 0.83
CA ASN A 53 3.83 -16.72 0.20
C ASN A 53 3.33 -15.27 0.23
N TYR A 54 2.03 -15.08 0.43
CA TYR A 54 1.42 -13.76 0.44
C TYR A 54 1.22 -13.19 1.85
N ASN A 55 1.80 -13.82 2.86
CA ASN A 55 1.85 -13.29 4.21
C ASN A 55 3.20 -12.64 4.48
N LEU A 56 3.18 -11.43 5.05
CA LEU A 56 4.37 -10.69 5.39
C LEU A 56 4.38 -10.35 6.88
N THR A 57 5.53 -10.47 7.50
CA THR A 57 5.76 -9.86 8.82
C THR A 57 6.06 -8.38 8.63
N LEU A 58 5.94 -7.58 9.70
CA LEU A 58 6.34 -6.18 9.65
C LEU A 58 7.82 -6.04 9.29
N LYS A 59 8.66 -6.93 9.80
CA LYS A 59 10.10 -6.92 9.48
C LYS A 59 10.34 -7.13 7.99
N GLN A 60 9.63 -8.08 7.38
CA GLN A 60 9.73 -8.32 5.94
C GLN A 60 9.28 -7.09 5.16
N LEU A 61 8.16 -6.48 5.56
CA LEU A 61 7.65 -5.28 4.92
C LEU A 61 8.67 -4.14 4.97
N TYR A 62 9.27 -3.91 6.15
CA TYR A 62 10.23 -2.81 6.34
C TYR A 62 11.52 -3.00 5.56
N ASN A 63 11.83 -4.23 5.14
CA ASN A 63 12.99 -4.52 4.30
C ASN A 63 12.72 -4.41 2.81
N MET A 64 11.45 -4.19 2.42
CA MET A 64 11.10 -3.97 1.03
C MET A 64 11.43 -2.53 0.62
N THR A 65 11.72 -2.34 -0.66
CA THR A 65 12.03 -1.03 -1.23
C THR A 65 10.93 -0.64 -2.22
N PHE A 66 10.37 0.55 -2.04
CA PHE A 66 9.36 1.08 -2.95
C PHE A 66 9.74 2.50 -3.36
N ASP A 67 9.48 2.84 -4.62
CA ASP A 67 9.69 4.19 -5.12
C ASP A 67 8.47 5.07 -4.86
N PHE A 68 7.30 4.46 -4.76
CA PHE A 68 6.03 5.16 -4.63
C PHE A 68 5.05 4.30 -3.83
N ALA A 69 4.33 4.93 -2.92
CA ALA A 69 3.29 4.27 -2.13
C ALA A 69 2.03 5.13 -2.08
N ILE A 70 0.89 4.49 -1.92
CA ILE A 70 -0.40 5.17 -1.77
C ILE A 70 -1.00 4.71 -0.45
N GLU A 71 -1.37 5.67 0.40
CA GLU A 71 -1.92 5.36 1.72
C GLU A 71 -2.97 6.40 2.12
N ASP A 72 -4.11 5.95 2.61
CA ASP A 72 -5.18 6.84 3.05
C ASP A 72 -5.48 6.74 4.56
N SER A 73 -4.83 5.81 5.26
CA SER A 73 -5.06 5.57 6.68
C SER A 73 -3.95 6.17 7.53
N PRO A 74 -4.26 7.16 8.39
CA PRO A 74 -3.23 7.73 9.27
C PRO A 74 -2.58 6.70 10.19
N SER A 75 -3.30 5.65 10.57
CA SER A 75 -2.72 4.59 11.42
C SER A 75 -1.62 3.79 10.73
N ALA A 76 -1.56 3.83 9.40
CA ALA A 76 -0.54 3.13 8.64
C ALA A 76 0.68 4.02 8.33
N PHE A 77 0.62 5.32 8.61
CA PHE A 77 1.71 6.23 8.30
C PHE A 77 3.03 5.83 8.96
N GLU A 78 2.99 5.33 10.19
CA GLU A 78 4.19 4.88 10.90
C GLU A 78 4.89 3.73 10.18
N HIS A 79 4.15 2.91 9.45
CA HIS A 79 4.71 1.77 8.70
C HIS A 79 5.37 2.22 7.41
N VAL A 80 4.72 3.11 6.66
CA VAL A 80 5.27 3.60 5.39
C VAL A 80 6.46 4.54 5.59
N LEU A 81 6.64 5.09 6.78
CA LEU A 81 7.83 5.88 7.11
C LEU A 81 9.14 5.07 7.04
N HIS A 82 9.05 3.74 7.09
CA HIS A 82 10.22 2.88 6.93
C HIS A 82 10.72 2.81 5.48
N PHE A 83 9.94 3.27 4.51
CA PHE A 83 10.33 3.25 3.11
C PHE A 83 11.14 4.51 2.80
N LYS A 84 12.46 4.36 2.69
CA LYS A 84 13.36 5.48 2.37
C LYS A 84 13.25 5.82 0.89
N ASP A 85 13.42 7.10 0.58
CA ASP A 85 13.40 7.62 -0.79
C ASP A 85 12.10 7.26 -1.54
N CYS A 86 11.02 7.06 -0.80
CA CYS A 86 9.71 6.72 -1.33
C CYS A 86 8.80 7.96 -1.26
N THR A 87 8.16 8.29 -2.37
CA THR A 87 7.12 9.32 -2.36
C THR A 87 5.80 8.66 -1.98
N ILE A 88 5.12 9.22 -0.98
CA ILE A 88 3.89 8.65 -0.44
C ILE A 88 2.72 9.56 -0.76
N ALA A 89 1.82 9.10 -1.63
CA ALA A 89 0.61 9.82 -1.95
C ALA A 89 -0.44 9.53 -0.89
N ASN A 90 -0.88 10.58 -0.19
CA ASN A 90 -1.98 10.48 0.76
C ASN A 90 -3.27 10.84 0.03
N LEU A 91 -4.12 9.85 -0.23
CA LEU A 91 -5.40 10.09 -0.87
C LEU A 91 -6.34 10.74 0.13
N ASP A 92 -6.80 11.95 -0.19
CA ASP A 92 -7.66 12.75 0.69
C ASP A 92 -9.03 12.06 0.89
N ARG A 93 -9.37 11.80 2.14
CA ARG A 93 -10.61 11.15 2.56
C ARG A 93 -11.14 11.80 3.83
N PRO A 94 -12.45 11.67 4.15
CA PRO A 94 -13.01 12.28 5.35
C PRO A 94 -12.27 11.90 6.63
N TRP A 95 -11.79 10.67 6.73
CA TRP A 95 -11.14 10.17 7.94
C TRP A 95 -9.69 10.63 8.11
N ASN A 96 -9.07 11.22 7.09
CA ASN A 96 -7.68 11.68 7.19
C ASN A 96 -7.49 13.17 6.97
N LYS A 97 -8.58 13.95 6.78
CA LYS A 97 -8.48 15.38 6.48
C LYS A 97 -7.77 16.19 7.57
N GLN A 98 -7.95 15.78 8.82
CA GLN A 98 -7.36 16.46 9.98
C GLN A 98 -5.97 15.91 10.34
N ALA A 99 -5.53 14.85 9.67
CA ALA A 99 -4.26 14.21 9.97
C ALA A 99 -3.09 15.08 9.50
N THR A 100 -2.07 15.19 10.37
CA THR A 100 -0.82 15.85 10.01
C THR A 100 0.06 14.85 9.27
N LEU A 101 0.55 15.24 8.09
CA LEU A 101 1.46 14.39 7.33
C LEU A 101 2.84 14.40 8.01
N PRO A 102 3.48 13.24 8.20
CA PRO A 102 4.69 13.13 9.02
C PRO A 102 5.90 13.89 8.50
N ASN A 103 6.10 13.97 7.19
CA ASN A 103 7.25 14.64 6.61
C ASN A 103 6.99 14.99 5.14
N ASN A 104 8.02 15.50 4.44
CA ASN A 104 7.90 15.95 3.05
C ASN A 104 7.87 14.81 2.01
N GLN A 105 8.01 13.56 2.43
CA GLN A 105 7.78 12.41 1.52
C GLN A 105 6.29 12.27 1.20
N PHE A 106 5.42 12.79 2.06
CA PHE A 106 3.97 12.65 1.92
C PHE A 106 3.42 13.82 1.10
N VAL A 107 2.61 13.48 0.10
CA VAL A 107 1.92 14.46 -0.75
C VAL A 107 0.43 14.16 -0.69
N ARG A 108 -0.36 15.14 -0.28
CA ARG A 108 -1.82 14.98 -0.25
C ARG A 108 -2.38 15.12 -1.66
N CYS A 109 -3.17 14.14 -2.07
CA CYS A 109 -3.81 14.09 -3.38
C CYS A 109 -5.33 14.01 -3.21
N ALA A 110 -6.07 14.82 -3.94
CA ALA A 110 -7.54 14.87 -3.81
C ALA A 110 -8.22 13.73 -4.57
N SER A 111 -7.56 13.15 -5.56
CA SER A 111 -8.15 12.16 -6.42
C SER A 111 -7.10 11.18 -6.96
N TRP A 112 -7.57 10.08 -7.52
CA TRP A 112 -6.70 9.13 -8.20
C TRP A 112 -6.01 9.75 -9.41
N ASN A 113 -6.64 10.72 -10.06
CA ASN A 113 -6.03 11.44 -11.18
C ASN A 113 -4.82 12.25 -10.71
N GLU A 114 -4.92 12.91 -9.56
CA GLU A 114 -3.77 13.63 -8.99
C GLU A 114 -2.66 12.67 -8.58
N ILE A 115 -3.00 11.49 -8.06
CA ILE A 115 -2.01 10.45 -7.72
C ILE A 115 -1.26 10.02 -8.98
N ASP A 116 -1.97 9.76 -10.07
CA ASP A 116 -1.34 9.38 -11.33
C ASP A 116 -0.43 10.50 -11.86
N GLN A 117 -0.86 11.75 -11.79
CA GLN A 117 -0.04 12.89 -12.19
C GLN A 117 1.23 12.98 -11.38
N LEU A 118 1.14 12.80 -10.08
CA LEU A 118 2.31 12.78 -9.20
C LEU A 118 3.26 11.64 -9.57
N PHE A 119 2.72 10.44 -9.78
CA PHE A 119 3.52 9.29 -10.16
C PHE A 119 4.24 9.50 -11.48
N GLN A 120 3.57 10.02 -12.49
CA GLN A 120 4.18 10.29 -13.79
C GLN A 120 5.28 11.36 -13.69
N SER A 121 5.13 12.34 -12.80
CA SER A 121 6.14 13.38 -12.61
C SER A 121 7.43 12.85 -12.03
N ILE A 122 7.38 11.78 -11.25
CA ILE A 122 8.54 11.15 -10.62
C ILE A 122 9.27 10.23 -11.61
N ASN A 123 8.53 9.64 -12.56
CA ASN A 123 9.06 8.63 -13.48
C ASN A 123 9.40 9.20 -14.85
N LYS A 124 9.86 10.41 -14.90
CA LYS A 124 10.32 11.03 -16.16
C LYS A 124 11.74 10.60 -16.50
#